data_2fd883a23c513400ed3c0c193d01c0f5
#
_entry.id   2fd883a23c513400ed3c0c193d01c0f5
#
_cell.length_a   1.000
_cell.length_b   1.000
_cell.length_c   1.000
_cell.angle_alpha   90.00
_cell.angle_beta   90.00
_cell.angle_gamma   90.00
#
_symmetry.space_group_name_H-M   'P 1'
#
loop_
_entity.id
_entity.type
_entity.pdbx_description
1 polymer ?
#
loop_
_entity_poly.entity_id
_entity_poly.type
_entity_poly.pdbx_seq_one_letter_code
_entity_poly.pdbx_strand_id
1 'polypeptide(L)'
;MTGQILKDRHALVTGAGTGIGAAIATACAKAGARVSLAGRRRDPLAALQGKLGSAQTQVLTDFDVTDEEKVRAGIALARREFGPIDVLVNNAGEAPSAPFAKTDLATFNKALAVNVIGAFLVTREVVPDMIAKHAGRVINIASTAGLIGYAYVSAYVAAKHGVIGLTRALAIEFARSGITVNAVCPGFTETPLLDRAVDNIIAKTKRSRDDARATLAATNPQGRLVTPEEVADAVLWLASPGAHSITGQAIVVAGGEVMAG
;
A
#
# COMPACT_ATOMS: atom_id res chain seq x y z
N MET A 1 -14.65 -16.99 12.63
CA MET A 1 -15.67 -15.89 12.75
C MET A 1 -15.11 -14.66 12.05
N THR A 2 -15.27 -14.57 10.74
CA THR A 2 -15.01 -13.34 9.99
C THR A 2 -16.24 -12.43 10.10
N GLY A 3 -16.51 -11.97 11.34
CA GLY A 3 -17.53 -10.97 11.57
C GLY A 3 -17.16 -9.71 10.78
N GLN A 4 -18.14 -8.92 10.41
CA GLN A 4 -17.99 -7.65 9.70
C GLN A 4 -17.21 -6.62 10.56
N ILE A 5 -15.90 -6.91 10.78
CA ILE A 5 -15.02 -6.16 11.70
C ILE A 5 -14.83 -4.70 11.28
N LEU A 6 -15.10 -4.37 10.00
CA LEU A 6 -15.09 -3.03 9.45
C LEU A 6 -16.50 -2.53 9.07
N LYS A 7 -17.56 -3.14 9.64
CA LYS A 7 -18.93 -2.70 9.41
C LYS A 7 -19.06 -1.19 9.68
N ASP A 8 -19.74 -0.49 8.78
CA ASP A 8 -19.98 0.96 8.83
C ASP A 8 -18.71 1.83 8.82
N ARG A 9 -17.54 1.26 8.52
CA ARG A 9 -16.29 2.01 8.33
C ARG A 9 -16.12 2.38 6.86
N HIS A 10 -15.50 3.54 6.63
CA HIS A 10 -15.09 3.97 5.30
C HIS A 10 -13.58 3.74 5.14
N ALA A 11 -13.20 2.88 4.20
CA ALA A 11 -11.81 2.62 3.83
C ALA A 11 -11.47 3.29 2.50
N LEU A 12 -10.35 4.01 2.42
CA LEU A 12 -9.78 4.51 1.18
C LEU A 12 -8.49 3.75 0.87
N VAL A 13 -8.41 3.16 -0.33
CA VAL A 13 -7.24 2.40 -0.78
C VAL A 13 -6.67 3.04 -2.04
N THR A 14 -5.42 3.54 -1.97
CA THR A 14 -4.73 4.08 -3.15
C THR A 14 -4.08 2.97 -3.97
N GLY A 15 -4.10 3.08 -5.30
CA GLY A 15 -3.62 2.02 -6.19
C GLY A 15 -4.48 0.75 -6.12
N ALA A 16 -5.79 0.90 -5.86
CA ALA A 16 -6.72 -0.21 -5.60
C ALA A 16 -7.01 -1.11 -6.81
N GLY A 17 -6.64 -0.71 -8.02
CA GLY A 17 -7.09 -1.40 -9.23
C GLY A 17 -6.43 -2.77 -9.50
N THR A 18 -5.28 -3.09 -8.92
CA THR A 18 -4.52 -4.31 -9.21
C THR A 18 -3.68 -4.76 -8.01
N GLY A 19 -3.23 -6.02 -8.02
CA GLY A 19 -2.26 -6.58 -7.07
C GLY A 19 -2.68 -6.41 -5.61
N ILE A 20 -1.76 -5.99 -4.76
CA ILE A 20 -1.97 -5.82 -3.32
C ILE A 20 -3.14 -4.88 -3.04
N GLY A 21 -3.24 -3.75 -3.75
CA GLY A 21 -4.33 -2.78 -3.53
C GLY A 21 -5.71 -3.36 -3.81
N ALA A 22 -5.85 -4.19 -4.84
CA ALA A 22 -7.10 -4.86 -5.16
C ALA A 22 -7.47 -5.93 -4.12
N ALA A 23 -6.49 -6.69 -3.63
CA ALA A 23 -6.70 -7.66 -2.56
C ALA A 23 -7.12 -6.98 -1.25
N ILE A 24 -6.46 -5.88 -0.87
CA ILE A 24 -6.80 -5.08 0.32
C ILE A 24 -8.23 -4.53 0.19
N ALA A 25 -8.57 -3.90 -0.93
CA ALA A 25 -9.92 -3.36 -1.15
C ALA A 25 -10.98 -4.45 -1.05
N THR A 26 -10.69 -5.64 -1.62
CA THR A 26 -11.56 -6.82 -1.53
C THR A 26 -11.73 -7.29 -0.09
N ALA A 27 -10.64 -7.39 0.66
CA ALA A 27 -10.68 -7.82 2.06
C ALA A 27 -11.47 -6.82 2.93
N CYS A 28 -11.26 -5.50 2.76
CA CYS A 28 -12.02 -4.47 3.46
C CYS A 28 -13.52 -4.54 3.14
N ALA A 29 -13.89 -4.70 1.86
CA ALA A 29 -15.28 -4.83 1.46
C ALA A 29 -15.94 -6.08 2.06
N LYS A 30 -15.28 -7.24 2.01
CA LYS A 30 -15.76 -8.48 2.65
C LYS A 30 -15.90 -8.35 4.17
N ALA A 31 -15.07 -7.51 4.80
CA ALA A 31 -15.15 -7.19 6.22
C ALA A 31 -16.26 -6.16 6.58
N GLY A 32 -17.06 -5.72 5.60
CA GLY A 32 -18.20 -4.83 5.81
C GLY A 32 -17.91 -3.34 5.61
N ALA A 33 -16.70 -2.96 5.20
CA ALA A 33 -16.39 -1.56 4.93
C ALA A 33 -17.03 -1.05 3.63
N ARG A 34 -17.37 0.25 3.59
CA ARG A 34 -17.52 1.00 2.34
C ARG A 34 -16.14 1.36 1.84
N VAL A 35 -15.84 1.15 0.57
CA VAL A 35 -14.46 1.26 0.05
C VAL A 35 -14.37 2.25 -1.11
N SER A 36 -13.58 3.30 -0.93
CA SER A 36 -13.16 4.19 -2.02
C SER A 36 -11.92 3.61 -2.71
N LEU A 37 -12.10 3.20 -3.97
CA LEU A 37 -11.09 2.61 -4.84
C LEU A 37 -10.38 3.72 -5.60
N ALA A 38 -9.21 4.15 -5.14
CA ALA A 38 -8.50 5.29 -5.72
C ALA A 38 -7.36 4.87 -6.65
N GLY A 39 -7.22 5.52 -7.81
CA GLY A 39 -6.14 5.30 -8.75
C GLY A 39 -6.28 6.07 -10.07
N ARG A 40 -5.22 6.06 -10.88
CA ARG A 40 -5.15 6.82 -12.12
C ARG A 40 -5.98 6.22 -13.27
N ARG A 41 -6.08 4.90 -13.33
CA ARG A 41 -6.70 4.17 -14.45
C ARG A 41 -8.11 3.71 -14.08
N ARG A 42 -9.09 4.09 -14.90
CA ARG A 42 -10.50 3.77 -14.68
C ARG A 42 -10.80 2.27 -14.79
N ASP A 43 -10.33 1.62 -15.86
CA ASP A 43 -10.77 0.25 -16.19
C ASP A 43 -10.48 -0.77 -15.09
N PRO A 44 -9.27 -0.85 -14.48
CA PRO A 44 -9.03 -1.80 -13.40
C PRO A 44 -9.89 -1.53 -12.16
N LEU A 45 -10.16 -0.24 -11.86
CA LEU A 45 -10.99 0.15 -10.72
C LEU A 45 -12.45 -0.22 -10.96
N ALA A 46 -12.97 0.08 -12.15
CA ALA A 46 -14.34 -0.27 -12.54
C ALA A 46 -14.55 -1.79 -12.57
N ALA A 47 -13.58 -2.54 -13.08
CA ALA A 47 -13.63 -4.00 -13.06
C ALA A 47 -13.67 -4.56 -11.63
N LEU A 48 -12.91 -3.97 -10.70
CA LEU A 48 -12.96 -4.36 -9.30
C LEU A 48 -14.30 -3.97 -8.66
N GLN A 49 -14.79 -2.76 -8.92
CA GLN A 49 -16.12 -2.32 -8.45
C GLN A 49 -17.23 -3.27 -8.91
N GLY A 50 -17.19 -3.70 -10.19
CA GLY A 50 -18.16 -4.65 -10.71
C GLY A 50 -18.18 -5.99 -9.97
N LYS A 51 -17.05 -6.42 -9.41
CA LYS A 51 -16.96 -7.63 -8.58
C LYS A 51 -17.43 -7.43 -7.13
N LEU A 52 -17.23 -6.24 -6.57
CA LEU A 52 -17.52 -5.95 -5.18
C LEU A 52 -18.92 -5.35 -4.96
N GLY A 53 -19.51 -4.76 -6.00
CA GLY A 53 -20.79 -4.07 -5.95
C GLY A 53 -20.66 -2.56 -5.71
N SER A 54 -21.46 -1.78 -6.47
CA SER A 54 -21.44 -0.30 -6.42
C SER A 54 -22.05 0.28 -5.15
N ALA A 55 -22.94 -0.46 -4.48
CA ALA A 55 -23.55 0.00 -3.21
C ALA A 55 -22.52 0.12 -2.08
N GLN A 56 -21.41 -0.64 -2.16
CA GLN A 56 -20.37 -0.70 -1.13
C GLN A 56 -19.05 -0.07 -1.60
N THR A 57 -18.93 0.28 -2.87
CA THR A 57 -17.67 0.78 -3.43
C THR A 57 -17.85 2.01 -4.29
N GLN A 58 -16.93 2.95 -4.20
CA GLN A 58 -16.81 4.12 -5.06
C GLN A 58 -15.51 4.07 -5.84
N VAL A 59 -15.54 4.44 -7.11
CA VAL A 59 -14.35 4.58 -7.96
C VAL A 59 -13.90 6.04 -8.01
N LEU A 60 -12.66 6.29 -7.61
CA LEU A 60 -11.98 7.58 -7.73
C LEU A 60 -10.93 7.49 -8.83
N THR A 61 -11.32 7.83 -10.05
CA THR A 61 -10.42 7.88 -11.21
C THR A 61 -9.61 9.16 -11.24
N ASP A 62 -8.52 9.16 -12.04
CA ASP A 62 -7.60 10.31 -12.14
C ASP A 62 -7.00 10.73 -10.78
N PHE A 63 -7.04 9.84 -9.81
CA PHE A 63 -6.46 10.04 -8.49
C PHE A 63 -4.95 9.78 -8.58
N ASP A 64 -4.19 10.83 -8.88
CA ASP A 64 -2.73 10.79 -8.84
C ASP A 64 -2.23 11.27 -7.48
N VAL A 65 -1.59 10.37 -6.74
CA VAL A 65 -1.09 10.66 -5.39
C VAL A 65 0.02 11.72 -5.38
N THR A 66 0.64 12.02 -6.53
CA THR A 66 1.69 13.04 -6.66
C THR A 66 1.16 14.43 -6.95
N ASP A 67 -0.14 14.55 -7.19
CA ASP A 67 -0.84 15.80 -7.51
C ASP A 67 -1.77 16.19 -6.33
N GLU A 68 -1.39 17.24 -5.62
CA GLU A 68 -2.10 17.68 -4.41
C GLU A 68 -3.56 18.08 -4.70
N GLU A 69 -3.84 18.70 -5.83
CA GLU A 69 -5.19 19.11 -6.19
C GLU A 69 -6.09 17.90 -6.50
N LYS A 70 -5.56 16.91 -7.23
CA LYS A 70 -6.26 15.66 -7.50
C LYS A 70 -6.51 14.83 -6.23
N VAL A 71 -5.55 14.82 -5.30
CA VAL A 71 -5.72 14.19 -3.99
C VAL A 71 -6.85 14.86 -3.22
N ARG A 72 -6.83 16.19 -3.11
CA ARG A 72 -7.86 16.98 -2.41
C ARG A 72 -9.25 16.76 -3.01
N ALA A 73 -9.36 16.89 -4.34
CA ALA A 73 -10.62 16.69 -5.04
C ALA A 73 -11.16 15.26 -4.87
N GLY A 74 -10.31 14.25 -5.01
CA GLY A 74 -10.71 12.85 -4.85
C GLY A 74 -11.15 12.52 -3.42
N ILE A 75 -10.47 13.05 -2.40
CA ILE A 75 -10.88 12.84 -1.00
C ILE A 75 -12.19 13.56 -0.70
N ALA A 76 -12.42 14.75 -1.24
CA ALA A 76 -13.70 15.44 -1.11
C ALA A 76 -14.87 14.62 -1.73
N LEU A 77 -14.63 13.97 -2.88
CA LEU A 77 -15.59 13.03 -3.48
C LEU A 77 -15.83 11.82 -2.58
N ALA A 78 -14.77 11.24 -2.02
CA ALA A 78 -14.88 10.10 -1.11
C ALA A 78 -15.73 10.44 0.12
N ARG A 79 -15.46 11.58 0.74
CA ARG A 79 -16.21 12.09 1.91
C ARG A 79 -17.69 12.33 1.61
N ARG A 80 -18.00 12.86 0.43
CA ARG A 80 -19.39 13.13 0.03
C ARG A 80 -20.21 11.85 -0.11
N GLU A 81 -19.58 10.78 -0.59
CA GLU A 81 -20.27 9.51 -0.83
C GLU A 81 -20.43 8.67 0.44
N PHE A 82 -19.35 8.50 1.20
CA PHE A 82 -19.32 7.56 2.32
C PHE A 82 -19.01 8.20 3.67
N GLY A 83 -18.94 9.52 3.74
CA GLY A 83 -18.53 10.23 4.95
C GLY A 83 -17.02 10.20 5.18
N PRO A 84 -16.56 10.66 6.36
CA PRO A 84 -15.13 10.70 6.70
C PRO A 84 -14.46 9.33 6.61
N ILE A 85 -13.19 9.33 6.20
CA ILE A 85 -12.40 8.10 6.02
C ILE A 85 -11.90 7.62 7.39
N ASP A 86 -12.24 6.38 7.75
CA ASP A 86 -11.85 5.74 9.01
C ASP A 86 -10.56 4.92 8.86
N VAL A 87 -10.31 4.36 7.66
CA VAL A 87 -9.14 3.55 7.34
C VAL A 87 -8.51 4.06 6.05
N LEU A 88 -7.28 4.53 6.14
CA LEU A 88 -6.48 4.92 4.98
C LEU A 88 -5.43 3.87 4.70
N VAL A 89 -5.40 3.35 3.46
CA VAL A 89 -4.33 2.47 2.99
C VAL A 89 -3.56 3.14 1.86
N ASN A 90 -2.36 3.63 2.16
CA ASN A 90 -1.41 4.16 1.20
C ASN A 90 -0.67 3.00 0.52
N ASN A 91 -1.24 2.51 -0.60
CA ASN A 91 -0.68 1.39 -1.35
C ASN A 91 -0.11 1.80 -2.71
N ALA A 92 -0.51 2.94 -3.29
CA ALA A 92 0.05 3.41 -4.55
C ALA A 92 1.58 3.47 -4.49
N GLY A 93 2.26 2.86 -5.46
CA GLY A 93 3.70 2.80 -5.49
C GLY A 93 4.25 2.33 -6.82
N GLU A 94 5.55 2.55 -7.03
CA GLU A 94 6.33 2.02 -8.15
C GLU A 94 7.75 1.65 -7.70
N ALA A 95 8.34 0.68 -8.39
CA ALA A 95 9.69 0.17 -8.08
C ALA A 95 10.56 0.20 -9.34
N PRO A 96 11.17 1.35 -9.70
CA PRO A 96 12.12 1.41 -10.79
C PRO A 96 13.37 0.61 -10.46
N SER A 97 13.91 -0.11 -11.47
CA SER A 97 15.11 -0.94 -11.34
C SER A 97 16.15 -0.58 -12.40
N ALA A 98 17.32 -0.14 -11.97
CA ALA A 98 18.47 0.12 -12.81
C ALA A 98 19.78 0.01 -11.99
N PRO A 99 20.94 -0.25 -12.63
CA PRO A 99 22.25 -0.04 -11.99
C PRO A 99 22.35 1.39 -11.46
N PHE A 100 23.00 1.59 -10.30
CA PHE A 100 23.09 2.90 -9.66
C PHE A 100 23.64 4.00 -10.62
N ALA A 101 24.70 3.70 -11.35
CA ALA A 101 25.27 4.64 -12.32
C ALA A 101 24.35 5.01 -13.51
N LYS A 102 23.24 4.28 -13.69
CA LYS A 102 22.22 4.54 -14.73
C LYS A 102 20.89 5.06 -14.15
N THR A 103 20.83 5.24 -12.84
CA THR A 103 19.66 5.82 -12.16
C THR A 103 19.82 7.33 -12.19
N ASP A 104 19.06 7.99 -13.06
CA ASP A 104 19.05 9.45 -13.14
C ASP A 104 18.22 10.10 -12.03
N LEU A 105 18.41 11.41 -11.85
CA LEU A 105 17.71 12.17 -10.83
C LEU A 105 16.19 12.18 -11.04
N ALA A 106 15.72 12.15 -12.28
CA ALA A 106 14.30 12.10 -12.59
C ALA A 106 13.66 10.80 -12.10
N THR A 107 14.28 9.66 -12.35
CA THR A 107 13.86 8.35 -11.83
C THR A 107 13.88 8.32 -10.30
N PHE A 108 14.92 8.87 -9.68
CA PHE A 108 15.03 8.94 -8.23
C PHE A 108 13.91 9.79 -7.63
N ASN A 109 13.72 11.01 -8.13
CA ASN A 109 12.67 11.92 -7.68
C ASN A 109 11.27 11.34 -7.89
N LYS A 110 11.03 10.64 -9.00
CA LYS A 110 9.76 9.99 -9.27
C LYS A 110 9.46 8.90 -8.25
N ALA A 111 10.47 8.08 -7.89
CA ALA A 111 10.30 7.06 -6.85
C ALA A 111 9.92 7.68 -5.50
N LEU A 112 10.56 8.79 -5.10
CA LEU A 112 10.21 9.53 -3.89
C LEU A 112 8.81 10.15 -4.00
N ALA A 113 8.48 10.80 -5.12
CA ALA A 113 7.20 11.44 -5.33
C ALA A 113 6.03 10.46 -5.16
N VAL A 114 6.09 9.30 -5.83
CA VAL A 114 4.98 8.34 -5.78
C VAL A 114 4.91 7.62 -4.43
N ASN A 115 6.04 7.14 -3.90
CA ASN A 115 6.01 6.28 -2.72
C ASN A 115 5.95 7.04 -1.39
N VAL A 116 6.62 8.21 -1.28
CA VAL A 116 6.73 8.98 -0.03
C VAL A 116 5.81 10.20 -0.04
N ILE A 117 6.00 11.10 -1.02
CA ILE A 117 5.24 12.34 -1.08
C ILE A 117 3.75 12.03 -1.30
N GLY A 118 3.43 11.05 -2.14
CA GLY A 118 2.05 10.60 -2.34
C GLY A 118 1.39 10.13 -1.04
N ALA A 119 2.07 9.28 -0.26
CA ALA A 119 1.57 8.84 1.04
C ALA A 119 1.39 10.01 2.02
N PHE A 120 2.33 10.97 2.02
CA PHE A 120 2.23 12.19 2.81
C PHE A 120 1.00 13.03 2.41
N LEU A 121 0.83 13.33 1.12
CA LEU A 121 -0.27 14.18 0.63
C LEU A 121 -1.64 13.58 0.97
N VAL A 122 -1.83 12.28 0.71
CA VAL A 122 -3.09 11.60 1.01
C VAL A 122 -3.35 11.56 2.52
N THR A 123 -2.33 11.23 3.32
CA THR A 123 -2.47 11.20 4.80
C THR A 123 -2.81 12.56 5.36
N ARG A 124 -2.11 13.62 4.92
CA ARG A 124 -2.34 15.00 5.35
C ARG A 124 -3.79 15.46 5.10
N GLU A 125 -4.35 15.05 3.98
CA GLU A 125 -5.74 15.40 3.63
C GLU A 125 -6.77 14.60 4.44
N VAL A 126 -6.49 13.36 4.84
CA VAL A 126 -7.43 12.48 5.55
C VAL A 126 -7.41 12.69 7.07
N VAL A 127 -6.24 12.91 7.66
CA VAL A 127 -6.04 12.92 9.11
C VAL A 127 -6.88 13.96 9.88
N PRO A 128 -7.21 15.15 9.38
CA PRO A 128 -8.05 16.10 10.11
C PRO A 128 -9.39 15.50 10.59
N ASP A 129 -10.05 14.69 9.77
CA ASP A 129 -11.29 14.03 10.16
C ASP A 129 -11.06 12.95 11.21
N MET A 130 -9.96 12.21 11.11
CA MET A 130 -9.59 11.19 12.09
C MET A 130 -9.30 11.83 13.47
N ILE A 131 -8.61 12.98 13.49
CA ILE A 131 -8.35 13.75 14.71
C ILE A 131 -9.67 14.22 15.33
N ALA A 132 -10.57 14.81 14.55
CA ALA A 132 -11.87 15.27 15.01
C ALA A 132 -12.73 14.15 15.61
N LYS A 133 -12.62 12.93 15.08
CA LYS A 133 -13.30 11.72 15.57
C LYS A 133 -12.58 11.02 16.73
N HIS A 134 -11.35 11.40 17.06
CA HIS A 134 -10.47 10.64 17.96
C HIS A 134 -10.37 9.15 17.59
N ALA A 135 -10.39 8.84 16.31
CA ALA A 135 -10.32 7.46 15.79
C ALA A 135 -9.84 7.44 14.34
N GLY A 136 -8.89 6.59 14.02
CA GLY A 136 -8.41 6.41 12.66
C GLY A 136 -7.37 5.29 12.53
N ARG A 137 -7.22 4.78 11.33
CA ARG A 137 -6.19 3.79 10.96
C ARG A 137 -5.49 4.24 9.69
N VAL A 138 -4.21 4.50 9.76
CA VAL A 138 -3.35 4.78 8.60
C VAL A 138 -2.40 3.61 8.42
N ILE A 139 -2.45 2.97 7.26
CA ILE A 139 -1.64 1.79 6.96
C ILE A 139 -0.88 2.07 5.66
N ASN A 140 0.44 2.12 5.76
CA ASN A 140 1.33 2.37 4.63
C ASN A 140 1.86 1.03 4.08
N ILE A 141 1.67 0.75 2.80
CA ILE A 141 2.30 -0.40 2.17
C ILE A 141 3.73 -0.01 1.81
N ALA A 142 4.64 -0.41 2.70
CA ALA A 142 6.08 -0.26 2.51
C ALA A 142 6.65 -1.40 1.65
N SER A 143 7.66 -2.10 2.13
CA SER A 143 8.32 -3.27 1.52
C SER A 143 9.40 -3.77 2.49
N THR A 144 9.88 -5.00 2.34
CA THR A 144 11.17 -5.43 2.90
C THR A 144 12.30 -4.48 2.48
N ALA A 145 12.20 -3.85 1.30
CA ALA A 145 13.10 -2.79 0.82
C ALA A 145 13.06 -1.48 1.65
N GLY A 146 12.13 -1.34 2.58
CA GLY A 146 12.12 -0.27 3.58
C GLY A 146 12.89 -0.62 4.85
N LEU A 147 13.37 -1.85 4.98
CA LEU A 147 14.08 -2.38 6.15
C LEU A 147 15.50 -2.84 5.82
N ILE A 148 15.71 -3.37 4.62
CA ILE A 148 17.02 -3.82 4.14
C ILE A 148 17.29 -3.27 2.73
N GLY A 149 18.56 -3.39 2.27
CA GLY A 149 18.96 -2.98 0.94
C GLY A 149 18.78 -4.08 -0.10
N TYR A 150 18.43 -3.68 -1.33
CA TYR A 150 18.42 -4.55 -2.51
C TYR A 150 19.22 -3.92 -3.65
N ALA A 151 19.97 -4.73 -4.36
CA ALA A 151 20.72 -4.27 -5.53
C ALA A 151 19.77 -3.79 -6.65
N TYR A 152 20.22 -2.80 -7.40
CA TYR A 152 19.55 -2.25 -8.59
C TYR A 152 18.22 -1.51 -8.36
N VAL A 153 17.82 -1.25 -7.12
CA VAL A 153 16.58 -0.55 -6.77
C VAL A 153 16.81 0.56 -5.73
N SER A 154 17.96 1.24 -5.79
CA SER A 154 18.37 2.23 -4.79
C SER A 154 17.35 3.34 -4.54
N ALA A 155 16.70 3.87 -5.59
CA ALA A 155 15.64 4.88 -5.47
C ALA A 155 14.41 4.35 -4.72
N TYR A 156 14.03 3.10 -5.00
CA TYR A 156 12.93 2.44 -4.33
C TYR A 156 13.24 2.13 -2.86
N VAL A 157 14.45 1.61 -2.57
CA VAL A 157 14.92 1.37 -1.20
C VAL A 157 14.90 2.66 -0.39
N ALA A 158 15.45 3.75 -0.92
CA ALA A 158 15.44 5.06 -0.26
C ALA A 158 14.01 5.53 0.02
N ALA A 159 13.10 5.40 -0.97
CA ALA A 159 11.71 5.77 -0.81
C ALA A 159 10.98 4.92 0.26
N LYS A 160 11.17 3.60 0.26
CA LYS A 160 10.50 2.72 1.23
C LYS A 160 11.04 2.86 2.66
N HIS A 161 12.34 3.18 2.84
CA HIS A 161 12.86 3.63 4.14
C HIS A 161 12.22 4.96 4.57
N GLY A 162 12.01 5.89 3.64
CA GLY A 162 11.28 7.13 3.89
C GLY A 162 9.84 6.90 4.37
N VAL A 163 9.13 5.92 3.80
CA VAL A 163 7.78 5.53 4.27
C VAL A 163 7.81 5.00 5.71
N ILE A 164 8.81 4.20 6.08
CA ILE A 164 8.97 3.71 7.45
C ILE A 164 9.24 4.88 8.41
N GLY A 165 10.12 5.81 8.02
CA GLY A 165 10.39 7.04 8.80
C GLY A 165 9.12 7.86 9.00
N LEU A 166 8.36 8.12 7.94
CA LEU A 166 7.08 8.83 7.98
C LEU A 166 6.07 8.12 8.90
N THR A 167 5.96 6.80 8.78
CA THR A 167 5.08 5.97 9.63
C THR A 167 5.38 6.17 11.11
N ARG A 168 6.65 6.09 11.51
CA ARG A 168 7.09 6.24 12.90
C ARG A 168 6.86 7.65 13.43
N ALA A 169 7.15 8.68 12.64
CA ALA A 169 6.93 10.07 13.02
C ALA A 169 5.45 10.35 13.28
N LEU A 170 4.58 9.98 12.34
CA LEU A 170 3.13 10.20 12.46
C LEU A 170 2.51 9.35 13.59
N ALA A 171 3.02 8.16 13.87
CA ALA A 171 2.56 7.32 14.96
C ALA A 171 2.76 8.01 16.33
N ILE A 172 3.90 8.68 16.53
CA ILE A 172 4.18 9.43 17.76
C ILE A 172 3.32 10.69 17.81
N GLU A 173 3.21 11.43 16.69
CA GLU A 173 2.45 12.68 16.62
C GLU A 173 0.96 12.45 16.94
N PHE A 174 0.39 11.36 16.44
CA PHE A 174 -1.04 11.07 16.61
C PHE A 174 -1.37 10.11 17.77
N ALA A 175 -0.40 9.71 18.57
CA ALA A 175 -0.58 8.74 19.67
C ALA A 175 -1.73 9.09 20.62
N ARG A 176 -1.95 10.39 20.88
CA ARG A 176 -3.02 10.87 21.78
C ARG A 176 -4.36 11.16 21.06
N SER A 177 -4.39 11.02 19.74
CA SER A 177 -5.57 11.32 18.92
C SER A 177 -6.41 10.08 18.58
N GLY A 178 -6.12 8.93 19.19
CA GLY A 178 -6.84 7.67 18.89
C GLY A 178 -6.55 7.10 17.49
N ILE A 179 -5.54 7.62 16.80
CA ILE A 179 -5.12 7.19 15.46
C ILE A 179 -3.91 6.28 15.58
N THR A 180 -3.93 5.14 14.88
CA THR A 180 -2.73 4.32 14.72
C THR A 180 -2.16 4.48 13.31
N VAL A 181 -0.83 4.53 13.20
CA VAL A 181 -0.12 4.61 11.94
C VAL A 181 0.90 3.48 11.88
N ASN A 182 0.73 2.55 10.94
CA ASN A 182 1.59 1.38 10.79
C ASN A 182 2.02 1.19 9.34
N ALA A 183 3.08 0.44 9.12
CA ALA A 183 3.52 -0.02 7.82
C ALA A 183 3.37 -1.55 7.71
N VAL A 184 2.95 -2.04 6.55
CA VAL A 184 3.09 -3.44 6.15
C VAL A 184 4.24 -3.51 5.16
N CYS A 185 5.15 -4.47 5.36
CA CYS A 185 6.39 -4.65 4.62
C CYS A 185 6.39 -5.99 3.87
N PRO A 186 5.74 -6.07 2.69
CA PRO A 186 5.74 -7.31 1.91
C PRO A 186 7.13 -7.61 1.35
N GLY A 187 7.44 -8.92 1.23
CA GLY A 187 8.47 -9.43 0.34
C GLY A 187 8.01 -9.45 -1.12
N PHE A 188 8.68 -10.25 -1.96
CA PHE A 188 8.27 -10.43 -3.35
C PHE A 188 6.87 -11.06 -3.41
N THR A 189 5.91 -10.28 -3.91
CA THR A 189 4.48 -10.60 -3.91
C THR A 189 3.97 -10.81 -5.34
N GLU A 190 3.11 -11.80 -5.58
CA GLU A 190 2.53 -12.12 -6.88
C GLU A 190 1.61 -10.99 -7.39
N THR A 191 2.17 -10.09 -8.20
CA THR A 191 1.52 -8.86 -8.65
C THR A 191 2.03 -8.46 -10.04
N PRO A 192 1.31 -7.61 -10.78
CA PRO A 192 1.83 -7.02 -12.01
C PRO A 192 3.13 -6.22 -11.82
N LEU A 193 3.45 -5.80 -10.60
CA LEU A 193 4.74 -5.16 -10.29
C LEU A 193 5.88 -6.19 -10.32
N LEU A 194 5.63 -7.39 -9.78
CA LEU A 194 6.56 -8.51 -9.84
C LEU A 194 6.81 -8.96 -11.27
N ASP A 195 5.75 -9.06 -12.09
CA ASP A 195 5.88 -9.47 -13.49
C ASP A 195 6.86 -8.56 -14.26
N ARG A 196 6.81 -7.25 -14.02
CA ARG A 196 7.79 -6.30 -14.58
C ARG A 196 9.21 -6.56 -14.10
N ALA A 197 9.39 -6.94 -12.83
CA ALA A 197 10.69 -7.31 -12.31
C ALA A 197 11.21 -8.59 -12.96
N VAL A 198 10.36 -9.59 -13.15
CA VAL A 198 10.65 -10.84 -13.87
C VAL A 198 11.03 -10.54 -15.31
N ASP A 199 10.26 -9.71 -16.04
CA ASP A 199 10.56 -9.32 -17.42
C ASP A 199 11.91 -8.61 -17.53
N ASN A 200 12.27 -7.77 -16.55
CA ASN A 200 13.60 -7.13 -16.49
C ASN A 200 14.73 -8.14 -16.27
N ILE A 201 14.54 -9.16 -15.45
CA ILE A 201 15.52 -10.23 -15.23
C ILE A 201 15.71 -11.02 -16.53
N ILE A 202 14.64 -11.42 -17.20
CA ILE A 202 14.68 -12.15 -18.48
C ILE A 202 15.45 -11.34 -19.52
N ALA A 203 15.11 -10.06 -19.69
CA ALA A 203 15.75 -9.18 -20.67
C ALA A 203 17.27 -9.04 -20.46
N LYS A 204 17.75 -9.09 -19.20
CA LYS A 204 19.16 -8.91 -18.85
C LYS A 204 19.95 -10.22 -18.76
N THR A 205 19.30 -11.33 -18.43
CA THR A 205 20.00 -12.60 -18.09
C THR A 205 19.73 -13.72 -19.07
N LYS A 206 18.73 -13.58 -19.97
CA LYS A 206 18.23 -14.63 -20.88
C LYS A 206 17.72 -15.89 -20.16
N ARG A 207 17.42 -15.82 -18.87
CA ARG A 207 16.82 -16.91 -18.10
C ARG A 207 15.37 -17.12 -18.52
N SER A 208 14.83 -18.31 -18.25
CA SER A 208 13.40 -18.56 -18.41
C SER A 208 12.57 -17.74 -17.39
N ARG A 209 11.27 -17.57 -17.66
CA ARG A 209 10.35 -16.88 -16.73
C ARG A 209 10.30 -17.63 -15.38
N ASP A 210 10.27 -18.96 -15.42
CA ASP A 210 10.21 -19.80 -14.24
C ASP A 210 11.49 -19.68 -13.39
N ASP A 211 12.67 -19.67 -14.01
CA ASP A 211 13.93 -19.46 -13.30
C ASP A 211 14.01 -18.06 -12.68
N ALA A 212 13.52 -17.03 -13.39
CA ALA A 212 13.49 -15.68 -12.86
C ALA A 212 12.53 -15.57 -11.65
N ARG A 213 11.35 -16.18 -11.72
CA ARG A 213 10.40 -16.25 -10.59
C ARG A 213 10.99 -17.05 -9.42
N ALA A 214 11.59 -18.20 -9.68
CA ALA A 214 12.25 -19.02 -8.67
C ALA A 214 13.38 -18.27 -7.95
N THR A 215 14.14 -17.45 -8.68
CA THR A 215 15.19 -16.60 -8.09
C THR A 215 14.61 -15.59 -7.09
N LEU A 216 13.46 -14.99 -7.39
CA LEU A 216 12.78 -14.05 -6.48
C LEU A 216 12.12 -14.79 -5.31
N ALA A 217 11.53 -15.96 -5.54
CA ALA A 217 10.94 -16.78 -4.51
C ALA A 217 11.98 -17.33 -3.51
N ALA A 218 13.21 -17.58 -3.95
CA ALA A 218 14.28 -18.10 -3.12
C ALA A 218 14.76 -17.13 -2.01
N THR A 219 14.44 -15.84 -2.10
CA THR A 219 14.72 -14.88 -1.02
C THR A 219 13.82 -15.12 0.20
N ASN A 220 12.64 -15.69 -0.01
CA ASN A 220 11.72 -16.05 1.04
C ASN A 220 12.09 -17.45 1.59
N PRO A 221 12.43 -17.59 2.88
CA PRO A 221 12.73 -18.91 3.50
C PRO A 221 11.66 -19.98 3.32
N GLN A 222 10.38 -19.58 3.09
CA GLN A 222 9.31 -20.52 2.76
C GLN A 222 9.38 -21.05 1.31
N GLY A 223 10.34 -20.55 0.49
CA GLY A 223 10.56 -21.02 -0.88
C GLY A 223 9.47 -20.63 -1.88
N ARG A 224 8.66 -19.61 -1.58
CA ARG A 224 7.54 -19.15 -2.42
C ARG A 224 7.41 -17.63 -2.44
N LEU A 225 6.68 -17.14 -3.40
CA LEU A 225 6.25 -15.74 -3.41
C LEU A 225 5.14 -15.53 -2.37
N VAL A 226 5.03 -14.32 -1.85
CA VAL A 226 3.91 -13.89 -1.01
C VAL A 226 2.67 -13.69 -1.90
N THR A 227 1.48 -14.00 -1.41
CA THR A 227 0.24 -13.68 -2.13
C THR A 227 -0.28 -12.30 -1.75
N PRO A 228 -0.98 -11.60 -2.65
CA PRO A 228 -1.64 -10.33 -2.31
C PRO A 228 -2.61 -10.45 -1.13
N GLU A 229 -3.24 -11.59 -0.98
CA GLU A 229 -4.19 -11.91 0.09
C GLU A 229 -3.50 -11.95 1.46
N GLU A 230 -2.31 -12.53 1.57
CA GLU A 230 -1.53 -12.54 2.82
C GLU A 230 -1.16 -11.12 3.28
N VAL A 231 -0.88 -10.23 2.32
CA VAL A 231 -0.65 -8.81 2.63
C VAL A 231 -1.95 -8.14 3.07
N ALA A 232 -3.06 -8.44 2.40
CA ALA A 232 -4.38 -7.88 2.74
C ALA A 232 -4.85 -8.33 4.13
N ASP A 233 -4.56 -9.56 4.55
CA ASP A 233 -4.90 -10.07 5.88
C ASP A 233 -4.15 -9.30 6.98
N ALA A 234 -2.87 -9.00 6.78
CA ALA A 234 -2.10 -8.16 7.71
C ALA A 234 -2.68 -6.72 7.79
N VAL A 235 -3.08 -6.14 6.65
CA VAL A 235 -3.75 -4.83 6.61
C VAL A 235 -5.08 -4.88 7.35
N LEU A 236 -5.89 -5.91 7.11
CA LEU A 236 -7.19 -6.08 7.76
C LEU A 236 -7.06 -6.21 9.28
N TRP A 237 -6.06 -6.95 9.76
CA TRP A 237 -5.74 -7.03 11.17
C TRP A 237 -5.39 -5.66 11.77
N LEU A 238 -4.49 -4.89 11.12
CA LEU A 238 -4.12 -3.54 11.59
C LEU A 238 -5.29 -2.55 11.53
N ALA A 239 -6.23 -2.73 10.60
CA ALA A 239 -7.46 -1.93 10.50
C ALA A 239 -8.50 -2.27 11.58
N SER A 240 -8.39 -3.44 12.22
CA SER A 240 -9.37 -3.95 13.18
C SER A 240 -9.28 -3.23 14.54
N PRO A 241 -10.34 -3.32 15.37
CA PRO A 241 -10.30 -2.83 16.75
C PRO A 241 -9.23 -3.51 17.60
N GLY A 242 -8.91 -4.79 17.32
CA GLY A 242 -7.90 -5.56 18.07
C GLY A 242 -6.48 -5.04 17.96
N ALA A 243 -6.18 -4.19 16.96
CA ALA A 243 -4.87 -3.58 16.76
C ALA A 243 -4.74 -2.16 17.38
N HIS A 244 -5.64 -1.77 18.30
CA HIS A 244 -5.68 -0.41 18.84
C HIS A 244 -4.38 0.06 19.52
N SER A 245 -3.65 -0.84 20.15
CA SER A 245 -2.37 -0.54 20.81
C SER A 245 -1.14 -0.73 19.90
N ILE A 246 -1.35 -1.00 18.59
CA ILE A 246 -0.29 -1.20 17.62
C ILE A 246 -0.15 0.05 16.78
N THR A 247 0.94 0.80 16.99
CA THR A 247 1.26 2.00 16.21
C THR A 247 2.78 2.15 16.05
N GLY A 248 3.23 2.74 14.94
CA GLY A 248 4.64 2.91 14.60
C GLY A 248 5.35 1.63 14.13
N GLN A 249 4.63 0.54 13.94
CA GLN A 249 5.22 -0.76 13.62
C GLN A 249 5.41 -0.95 12.12
N ALA A 250 6.44 -1.74 11.78
CA ALA A 250 6.70 -2.24 10.43
C ALA A 250 6.45 -3.76 10.42
N ILE A 251 5.26 -4.16 10.01
CA ILE A 251 4.83 -5.58 10.01
C ILE A 251 5.33 -6.26 8.75
N VAL A 252 6.25 -7.19 8.88
CA VAL A 252 6.84 -7.92 7.78
C VAL A 252 5.92 -9.08 7.34
N VAL A 253 5.64 -9.17 6.04
CA VAL A 253 4.91 -10.26 5.40
C VAL A 253 5.79 -10.82 4.28
N ALA A 254 6.79 -11.63 4.65
CA ALA A 254 7.87 -12.06 3.75
C ALA A 254 8.41 -13.46 4.06
N GLY A 255 7.65 -14.29 4.81
CA GLY A 255 8.04 -15.67 5.10
C GLY A 255 9.36 -15.86 5.83
N GLY A 256 9.84 -14.83 6.56
CA GLY A 256 11.11 -14.86 7.29
C GLY A 256 12.30 -14.25 6.54
N GLU A 257 12.12 -13.68 5.33
CA GLU A 257 13.18 -12.99 4.57
C GLU A 257 13.85 -11.87 5.39
N VAL A 258 13.05 -11.13 6.16
CA VAL A 258 13.51 -10.09 7.06
C VAL A 258 12.91 -10.31 8.43
N MET A 259 13.74 -10.39 9.43
CA MET A 259 13.35 -10.43 10.83
C MET A 259 13.61 -9.05 11.43
N ALA A 260 12.53 -8.30 11.73
CA ALA A 260 12.64 -7.04 12.44
C ALA A 260 12.81 -7.34 13.92
N GLY A 261 14.02 -7.11 14.44
CA GLY A 261 14.39 -7.21 15.85
C GLY A 261 15.05 -5.92 16.30
#